data_dd4d0d52ca1be492d3ad573b9a969489
#
_entry.id   dd4d0d52ca1be492d3ad573b9a969489
#
_cell.length_a   1.000
_cell.length_b   1.000
_cell.length_c   1.000
_cell.angle_alpha   90.00
_cell.angle_beta   90.00
_cell.angle_gamma   90.00
#
_symmetry.space_group_name_H-M   'P 1'
#
loop_
_entity.id
_entity.type
_entity.pdbx_description
1 polymer ?
#
loop_
_entity_poly.entity_id
_entity_poly.type
_entity_poly.pdbx_seq_one_letter_code
_entity_poly.pdbx_strand_id
1 'polypeptide(L)'
;VKSNVTVICDRPLQNIVVNIDLYKQAIPFPILLEPFSSPVIPYLAANTKLKVSGKPFICRNWKKSTFFSEVSSTAIMDGKKVTAPPRKSFPNIVECGS
;
A
#
# COMPACT_ATOMS: atom_id res chain seq x y z
N VAL A 1 8.30 2.60 -10.50
CA VAL A 1 8.08 2.87 -9.07
C VAL A 1 7.12 1.84 -8.52
N LYS A 2 7.45 1.25 -7.41
CA LYS A 2 6.67 0.17 -6.81
C LYS A 2 6.63 0.34 -5.30
N SER A 3 5.47 0.11 -4.70
CA SER A 3 5.28 0.19 -3.26
C SER A 3 5.27 -1.21 -2.65
N ASN A 4 5.97 -1.38 -1.53
CA ASN A 4 5.98 -2.63 -0.77
C ASN A 4 5.49 -2.37 0.65
N VAL A 5 4.69 -3.30 1.17
CA VAL A 5 4.12 -3.22 2.51
C VAL A 5 4.35 -4.54 3.23
N THR A 6 4.70 -4.45 4.52
CA THR A 6 4.80 -5.62 5.40
C THR A 6 3.71 -5.52 6.45
N VAL A 7 2.92 -6.59 6.57
CA VAL A 7 1.89 -6.71 7.58
C VAL A 7 2.35 -7.74 8.63
N ILE A 8 2.27 -7.37 9.88
CA ILE A 8 2.54 -8.26 11.01
C ILE A 8 1.56 -7.93 12.15
N CYS A 9 1.07 -8.95 12.81
CA CYS A 9 0.19 -8.80 13.97
C CYS A 9 0.56 -9.84 15.04
N ASP A 10 0.35 -9.50 16.29
CA ASP A 10 0.59 -10.41 17.41
C ASP A 10 -0.53 -11.46 17.59
N ARG A 11 -1.59 -11.36 16.80
CA ARG A 11 -2.73 -12.29 16.76
C ARG A 11 -2.98 -12.79 15.34
N PRO A 12 -3.57 -14.00 15.19
CA PRO A 12 -3.95 -14.49 13.87
C PRO A 12 -4.97 -13.57 13.20
N LEU A 13 -4.84 -13.39 11.90
CA LEU A 13 -5.75 -12.62 11.07
C LEU A 13 -6.38 -13.50 10.01
N GLN A 14 -7.62 -13.20 9.62
CA GLN A 14 -8.35 -13.89 8.55
C GLN A 14 -8.89 -12.87 7.54
N ASN A 15 -9.08 -13.31 6.30
CA ASN A 15 -9.67 -12.51 5.23
C ASN A 15 -9.02 -11.13 5.10
N ILE A 16 -7.72 -11.09 4.95
CA ILE A 16 -6.93 -9.86 4.91
C ILE A 16 -6.96 -9.28 3.51
N VAL A 17 -7.29 -8.00 3.40
CA VAL A 17 -7.18 -7.22 2.16
C VAL A 17 -6.30 -6.01 2.44
N VAL A 18 -5.27 -5.83 1.62
CA VAL A 18 -4.35 -4.68 1.70
C VAL A 18 -4.56 -3.80 0.49
N ASN A 19 -4.81 -2.51 0.74
CA ASN A 19 -4.93 -1.50 -0.31
C ASN A 19 -3.67 -0.65 -0.32
N ILE A 20 -3.05 -0.52 -1.50
CA ILE A 20 -1.84 0.27 -1.70
C ILE A 20 -2.07 1.19 -2.89
N ASP A 21 -2.15 2.49 -2.62
CA ASP A 21 -2.35 3.48 -3.67
C ASP A 21 -1.08 4.30 -3.85
N LEU A 22 -0.58 4.36 -5.08
CA LEU A 22 0.58 5.15 -5.44
C LEU A 22 0.15 6.52 -5.94
N TYR A 23 0.70 7.58 -5.33
CA TYR A 23 0.42 8.97 -5.68
C TYR A 23 1.68 9.69 -6.13
N LYS A 24 1.48 10.69 -6.99
CA LYS A 24 2.46 11.71 -7.32
C LYS A 24 2.07 13.01 -6.63
N GLN A 25 3.01 13.64 -5.92
CA GLN A 25 2.76 14.97 -5.38
C GLN A 25 2.55 15.99 -6.48
N ALA A 26 1.47 16.76 -6.39
CA ALA A 26 1.12 17.82 -7.32
C ALA A 26 0.36 18.91 -6.59
N ILE A 27 0.30 20.10 -7.17
CA ILE A 27 -0.46 21.24 -6.66
C ILE A 27 -1.68 21.43 -7.54
N PRO A 28 -2.89 21.59 -6.97
CA PRO A 28 -3.24 21.73 -5.55
C PRO A 28 -3.42 20.39 -4.80
N PHE A 29 -3.58 19.26 -5.52
CA PHE A 29 -3.85 17.96 -4.91
C PHE A 29 -2.95 16.87 -5.48
N PRO A 30 -2.60 15.84 -4.68
CA PRO A 30 -1.89 14.68 -5.19
C PRO A 30 -2.68 13.98 -6.30
N ILE A 31 -1.95 13.39 -7.26
CA ILE A 31 -2.54 12.64 -8.37
C ILE A 31 -2.39 11.15 -8.09
N LEU A 32 -3.51 10.42 -8.08
CA LEU A 32 -3.51 8.97 -7.97
C LEU A 32 -3.02 8.38 -9.29
N LEU A 33 -1.94 7.59 -9.23
CA LEU A 33 -1.35 6.96 -10.41
C LEU A 33 -1.76 5.50 -10.55
N GLU A 34 -1.57 4.71 -9.48
CA GLU A 34 -1.82 3.27 -9.52
C GLU A 34 -2.51 2.80 -8.24
N PRO A 35 -3.85 2.69 -8.25
CA PRO A 35 -4.57 2.04 -7.16
C PRO A 35 -4.36 0.53 -7.20
N PHE A 36 -4.30 -0.09 -6.04
CA PHE A 36 -4.12 -1.53 -5.91
C PHE A 36 -4.87 -2.05 -4.69
N SER A 37 -5.58 -3.17 -4.87
CA SER A 37 -6.14 -3.94 -3.76
C SER A 37 -5.66 -5.38 -3.90
N SER A 38 -5.10 -5.93 -2.82
CA SER A 38 -4.64 -7.32 -2.83
C SER A 38 -5.82 -8.28 -2.96
N PRO A 39 -5.60 -9.50 -3.48
CA PRO A 39 -6.57 -10.58 -3.30
C PRO A 39 -6.82 -10.82 -1.81
N VAL A 40 -7.96 -11.42 -1.47
CA VAL A 40 -8.23 -11.80 -0.09
C VAL A 40 -7.24 -12.86 0.34
N ILE A 41 -6.51 -12.60 1.42
CA ILE A 41 -5.56 -13.54 2.02
C ILE A 41 -6.31 -14.26 3.14
N PRO A 42 -6.55 -15.60 3.02
CA PRO A 42 -7.46 -16.29 3.94
C PRO A 42 -6.99 -16.31 5.38
N TYR A 43 -5.68 -16.40 5.62
CA TYR A 43 -5.14 -16.55 6.95
C TYR A 43 -3.70 -16.06 7.06
N LEU A 44 -3.38 -15.42 8.19
CA LEU A 44 -2.03 -15.05 8.59
C LEU A 44 -1.82 -15.42 10.05
N ALA A 45 -0.85 -16.30 10.33
CA ALA A 45 -0.51 -16.69 11.68
C ALA A 45 0.05 -15.52 12.49
N ALA A 46 -0.12 -15.58 13.82
CA ALA A 46 0.44 -14.57 14.72
C ALA A 46 1.95 -14.46 14.54
N ASN A 47 2.46 -13.24 14.60
CA ASN A 47 3.90 -12.92 14.51
C ASN A 47 4.56 -13.35 13.18
N THR A 48 3.76 -13.57 12.14
CA THR A 48 4.24 -13.89 10.79
C THR A 48 4.17 -12.66 9.90
N LYS A 49 5.24 -12.42 9.13
CA LYS A 49 5.31 -11.29 8.20
C LYS A 49 4.62 -11.65 6.89
N LEU A 50 3.72 -10.78 6.44
CA LEU A 50 3.11 -10.83 5.13
C LEU A 50 3.63 -9.66 4.31
N LYS A 51 4.25 -9.95 3.16
CA LYS A 51 4.72 -8.91 2.24
C LYS A 51 3.75 -8.77 1.09
N VAL A 52 3.30 -7.53 0.84
CA VAL A 52 2.40 -7.20 -0.26
C VAL A 52 3.06 -6.11 -1.10
N SER A 53 3.08 -6.31 -2.41
CA SER A 53 3.59 -5.33 -3.37
C SER A 53 2.43 -4.71 -4.13
N GLY A 54 2.46 -3.38 -4.24
CA GLY A 54 1.49 -2.64 -5.03
C GLY A 54 1.76 -2.78 -6.53
N LYS A 55 0.87 -2.21 -7.34
CA LYS A 55 1.02 -2.19 -8.79
C LYS A 55 2.19 -1.27 -9.17
N PRO A 56 3.15 -1.74 -9.98
CA PRO A 56 4.27 -0.90 -10.40
C PRO A 56 3.81 0.17 -11.38
N PHE A 57 4.39 1.37 -11.25
CA PHE A 57 4.19 2.47 -12.18
C PHE A 57 5.36 2.54 -13.16
N ILE A 58 5.07 2.58 -14.46
CA ILE A 58 6.07 2.68 -15.52
C ILE A 58 6.33 4.15 -15.81
N CYS A 59 7.62 4.54 -15.72
CA CYS A 59 8.03 5.91 -15.97
C CYS A 59 7.83 6.30 -17.43
N ARG A 60 7.22 7.44 -17.67
CA ARG A 60 7.01 7.98 -19.03
C ARG A 60 8.19 8.82 -19.52
N ASN A 61 8.96 9.36 -18.59
CA ASN A 61 10.17 10.15 -18.88
C ASN A 61 11.10 10.10 -17.65
N TRP A 62 12.23 10.76 -17.72
CA TRP A 62 13.24 10.78 -16.67
C TRP A 62 13.23 12.05 -15.82
N LYS A 63 12.19 12.86 -15.91
CA LYS A 63 12.04 14.05 -15.07
C LYS A 63 11.79 13.63 -13.64
N LYS A 64 12.39 14.36 -12.70
CA LYS A 64 12.20 14.09 -11.27
C LYS A 64 10.75 14.33 -10.86
N SER A 65 10.20 13.41 -10.10
CA SER A 65 8.87 13.51 -9.50
C SER A 65 8.92 12.99 -8.07
N THR A 66 8.03 13.50 -7.24
CA THR A 66 7.90 13.05 -5.87
C THR A 66 6.72 12.10 -5.75
N PHE A 67 6.98 10.89 -5.27
CA PHE A 67 5.98 9.84 -5.11
C PHE A 67 5.78 9.51 -3.64
N PHE A 68 4.57 9.12 -3.29
CA PHE A 68 4.28 8.52 -1.99
C PHE A 68 3.17 7.47 -2.14
N SER A 69 3.06 6.61 -1.13
CA SER A 69 2.02 5.58 -1.09
C SER A 69 1.09 5.82 0.07
N GLU A 70 -0.18 5.50 -0.12
CA GLU A 70 -1.16 5.43 0.96
C GLU A 70 -1.59 3.98 1.13
N VAL A 71 -1.49 3.45 2.34
CA VAL A 71 -1.75 2.05 2.65
C VAL A 71 -2.86 1.96 3.67
N SER A 72 -3.84 1.10 3.40
CA SER A 72 -4.88 0.73 4.34
C SER A 72 -5.12 -0.77 4.28
N SER A 73 -5.71 -1.35 5.29
CA SER A 73 -6.03 -2.77 5.30
C SER A 73 -7.26 -3.08 6.13
N THR A 74 -7.91 -4.19 5.79
CA THR A 74 -9.01 -4.77 6.56
C THR A 74 -8.73 -6.24 6.81
N ALA A 75 -9.18 -6.75 7.93
CA ALA A 75 -9.03 -8.16 8.29
C ALA A 75 -10.09 -8.56 9.32
N ILE A 76 -10.18 -9.86 9.61
CA ILE A 76 -10.97 -10.39 10.73
C ILE A 76 -9.99 -10.86 11.80
N MET A 77 -10.14 -10.35 13.01
CA MET A 77 -9.37 -10.73 14.18
C MET A 77 -10.31 -11.12 15.31
N ASP A 78 -10.15 -12.34 15.85
CA ASP A 78 -11.02 -12.89 16.89
C ASP A 78 -12.52 -12.82 16.53
N GLY A 79 -12.84 -13.09 15.26
CA GLY A 79 -14.23 -13.06 14.75
C GLY A 79 -14.80 -11.66 14.49
N LYS A 80 -14.01 -10.60 14.68
CA LYS A 80 -14.44 -9.20 14.47
C LYS A 80 -13.68 -8.55 13.33
N LYS A 81 -14.38 -7.79 12.50
CA LYS A 81 -13.75 -7.00 11.45
C LYS A 81 -12.94 -5.85 12.06
N VAL A 82 -11.67 -5.76 11.68
CA VAL A 82 -10.77 -4.68 12.07
C VAL A 82 -10.29 -3.95 10.81
N THR A 83 -10.09 -2.65 10.92
CA THR A 83 -9.63 -1.81 9.83
C THR A 83 -8.44 -0.99 10.30
N ALA A 84 -7.31 -1.12 9.61
CA ALA A 84 -6.18 -0.23 9.83
C ALA A 84 -6.44 1.08 9.06
N PRO A 85 -6.35 2.24 9.73
CA PRO A 85 -6.58 3.52 9.06
C PRO A 85 -5.53 3.79 7.99
N PRO A 86 -5.85 4.57 6.94
CA PRO A 86 -4.89 4.90 5.90
C PRO A 86 -3.65 5.59 6.46
N ARG A 87 -2.47 5.18 5.98
CA ARG A 87 -1.19 5.79 6.33
C ARG A 87 -0.42 6.11 5.07
N LYS A 88 0.22 7.29 5.06
CA LYS A 88 1.06 7.73 3.95
C LYS A 88 2.52 7.42 4.23
N SER A 89 3.23 6.93 3.21
CA SER A 89 4.68 6.81 3.28
C SER A 89 5.35 8.19 3.19
N PHE A 90 6.63 8.26 3.56
CA PHE A 90 7.42 9.46 3.32
C PHE A 90 7.57 9.69 1.81
N PRO A 91 7.46 10.95 1.34
CA PRO A 91 7.68 11.27 -0.06
C PRO A 91 9.10 10.93 -0.50
N ASN A 92 9.24 10.33 -1.68
CA ASN A 92 10.52 10.03 -2.31
C ASN A 92 10.61 10.74 -3.65
N ILE A 93 11.75 11.38 -3.91
CA ILE A 93 12.04 11.99 -5.20
C ILE A 93 12.74 10.95 -6.08
N VAL A 94 12.18 10.70 -7.26
CA VAL A 94 12.68 9.70 -8.19
C VAL A 94 12.75 10.30 -9.59
N GLU A 95 13.76 9.93 -10.37
CA GLU A 95 13.86 10.31 -11.79
C GLU A 95 12.89 9.49 -12.62
N CYS A 96 11.60 9.77 -12.43
CA CYS A 96 10.51 9.05 -13.05
C CYS A 96 9.33 10.02 -13.24
N GLY A 97 9.02 10.36 -14.45
CA GLY A 97 7.92 11.27 -14.79
C GLY A 97 6.65 10.51 -15.14
N SER A 98 5.54 11.15 -14.89
CA SER A 98 4.22 10.64 -15.27
C SER A 98 3.70 11.24 -16.57
#